data_087fbfaf08d24e84462161fb2559fef5
#
_entry.id   087fbfaf08d24e84462161fb2559fef5
#
_cell.length_a   1.000
_cell.length_b   1.000
_cell.length_c   1.000
_cell.angle_alpha   90.00
_cell.angle_beta   90.00
_cell.angle_gamma   90.00
#
_symmetry.space_group_name_H-M   'P 1'
#
loop_
_entity.id
_entity.type
_entity.pdbx_description
1 polymer ?
#
loop_
_entity_poly.entity_id
_entity_poly.type
_entity_poly.pdbx_seq_one_letter_code
_entity_poly.pdbx_strand_id
1 'polypeptide(L)'
;MGPPFALLRADGGPAIGLGHVMRSLAVGEGLVELGWKVALASSGAPAAVLRAAEAASIDHHQIGGPSGAGQDAEQVVTLRPDLVIVDGYHFDTSFYRTLEGHRCAHAVIDDNSETKASEPILVLNQNSHAQASMYARFPEATLLLGLRFALLRRAVREIGPGESQERIRPRVLISIGGSDPLDLTISIAREAAQLDVDLRVAIGPSNCRGNEIRGMVETIDNASVVDPRAYAAELAASDFAIIGAGSTLWEAAYLGVPTIGLIVAENQVSSSRAANLDGFTHTIDGRAPHPEAMAKTALSELIADPLRSAAMIEAGRRSVDGLGARRVGVALVAAMDGGPENG
;
A
#
# COMPACT_ATOMS: atom_id res chain seq x y z
N MET A 1 15.30 11.67 29.19
CA MET A 1 14.02 11.26 28.59
C MET A 1 14.30 10.05 27.72
N GLY A 2 13.38 9.08 27.64
CA GLY A 2 13.51 7.97 26.69
C GLY A 2 13.30 8.44 25.23
N PRO A 3 13.42 7.54 24.24
CA PRO A 3 13.11 7.86 22.86
C PRO A 3 11.64 8.26 22.73
N PRO A 4 11.29 9.19 21.81
CA PRO A 4 9.91 9.56 21.56
C PRO A 4 9.12 8.35 21.03
N PHE A 5 7.81 8.32 21.30
CA PHE A 5 6.94 7.18 21.02
C PHE A 5 5.82 7.54 20.03
N ALA A 6 5.81 6.88 18.88
CA ALA A 6 4.76 6.99 17.88
C ALA A 6 3.85 5.75 17.86
N LEU A 7 2.56 5.96 17.75
CA LEU A 7 1.56 4.91 17.63
C LEU A 7 0.90 4.95 16.26
N LEU A 8 1.03 3.88 15.49
CA LEU A 8 0.32 3.68 14.24
C LEU A 8 -1.07 3.12 14.56
N ARG A 9 -2.12 3.85 14.23
CA ARG A 9 -3.49 3.36 14.40
C ARG A 9 -4.08 3.01 13.04
N ALA A 10 -4.07 1.74 12.71
CA ALA A 10 -4.58 1.20 11.46
C ALA A 10 -5.09 -0.23 11.65
N ASP A 11 -6.09 -0.62 10.88
CA ASP A 11 -6.65 -1.96 10.88
C ASP A 11 -6.42 -2.68 9.57
N GLY A 12 -6.39 -4.01 9.62
CA GLY A 12 -6.26 -4.85 8.46
C GLY A 12 -7.05 -6.15 8.62
N GLY A 13 -7.68 -6.62 7.56
CA GLY A 13 -8.48 -7.84 7.59
C GLY A 13 -9.28 -8.07 6.32
N PRO A 14 -10.13 -9.11 6.27
CA PRO A 14 -10.87 -9.47 5.07
C PRO A 14 -11.76 -8.35 4.52
N ALA A 15 -12.39 -7.56 5.38
CA ALA A 15 -13.29 -6.48 4.99
C ALA A 15 -12.57 -5.18 4.59
N ILE A 16 -11.46 -4.85 5.27
CA ILE A 16 -10.73 -3.58 5.08
C ILE A 16 -9.57 -3.74 4.08
N GLY A 17 -9.10 -4.97 3.91
CA GLY A 17 -7.85 -5.25 3.19
C GLY A 17 -6.62 -5.05 4.07
N LEU A 18 -5.44 -5.06 3.46
CA LEU A 18 -4.16 -4.89 4.18
C LEU A 18 -3.42 -3.60 3.82
N GLY A 19 -3.92 -2.85 2.84
CA GLY A 19 -3.24 -1.67 2.31
C GLY A 19 -2.93 -0.63 3.40
N HIS A 20 -3.91 -0.29 4.23
CA HIS A 20 -3.77 0.69 5.31
C HIS A 20 -2.70 0.29 6.31
N VAL A 21 -2.82 -0.89 6.90
CA VAL A 21 -1.88 -1.33 7.93
C VAL A 21 -0.46 -1.51 7.36
N MET A 22 -0.31 -2.01 6.14
CA MET A 22 1.01 -2.21 5.53
C MET A 22 1.72 -0.91 5.19
N ARG A 23 1.00 0.11 4.71
CA ARG A 23 1.59 1.43 4.46
C ARG A 23 1.87 2.19 5.76
N SER A 24 1.05 2.01 6.80
CA SER A 24 1.33 2.54 8.13
C SER A 24 2.63 1.94 8.70
N LEU A 25 2.86 0.63 8.53
CA LEU A 25 4.12 0.00 8.92
C LEU A 25 5.32 0.63 8.19
N ALA A 26 5.20 0.99 6.90
CA ALA A 26 6.26 1.68 6.18
C ALA A 26 6.57 3.08 6.76
N VAL A 27 5.55 3.82 7.26
CA VAL A 27 5.78 5.06 8.04
C VAL A 27 6.53 4.74 9.33
N GLY A 28 6.09 3.69 10.04
CA GLY A 28 6.74 3.24 11.28
C GLY A 28 8.20 2.86 11.07
N GLU A 29 8.54 2.15 9.99
CA GLU A 29 9.91 1.85 9.60
C GLU A 29 10.76 3.14 9.46
N GLY A 30 10.20 4.17 8.80
CA GLY A 30 10.87 5.47 8.66
C GLY A 30 11.12 6.17 10.01
N LEU A 31 10.20 6.05 10.96
CA LEU A 31 10.37 6.61 12.31
C LEU A 31 11.35 5.79 13.16
N VAL A 32 11.35 4.46 13.06
CA VAL A 32 12.35 3.59 13.72
C VAL A 32 13.76 3.93 13.23
N GLU A 33 13.97 4.16 11.93
CA GLU A 33 15.24 4.60 11.35
C GLU A 33 15.71 5.96 11.93
N LEU A 34 14.78 6.80 12.41
CA LEU A 34 15.05 8.08 13.08
C LEU A 34 15.16 7.97 14.60
N GLY A 35 15.16 6.76 15.15
CA GLY A 35 15.36 6.51 16.58
C GLY A 35 14.09 6.61 17.43
N TRP A 36 12.90 6.64 16.83
CA TRP A 36 11.63 6.61 17.56
C TRP A 36 11.29 5.19 18.00
N LYS A 37 10.66 5.06 19.17
CA LYS A 37 9.92 3.87 19.51
C LYS A 37 8.59 3.89 18.75
N VAL A 38 8.21 2.76 18.13
CA VAL A 38 6.98 2.68 17.34
C VAL A 38 6.17 1.45 17.75
N ALA A 39 4.87 1.59 17.81
CA ALA A 39 3.94 0.47 17.95
C ALA A 39 2.77 0.57 16.98
N LEU A 40 2.24 -0.57 16.58
CA LEU A 40 0.97 -0.70 15.84
C LEU A 40 -0.15 -0.98 16.82
N ALA A 41 -1.18 -0.16 16.85
CA ALA A 41 -2.43 -0.41 17.54
C ALA A 41 -3.50 -0.80 16.51
N SER A 42 -4.08 -1.99 16.64
CA SER A 42 -5.12 -2.48 15.70
C SER A 42 -6.20 -3.28 16.42
N SER A 43 -7.43 -3.24 15.92
CA SER A 43 -8.55 -4.06 16.42
C SER A 43 -8.49 -5.51 15.90
N GLY A 44 -7.70 -5.74 14.86
CA GLY A 44 -7.40 -7.06 14.31
C GLY A 44 -6.26 -6.95 13.31
N ALA A 45 -5.26 -7.82 13.45
CA ALA A 45 -4.12 -7.89 12.52
C ALA A 45 -3.87 -9.36 12.14
N PRO A 46 -3.93 -9.71 10.85
CA PRO A 46 -3.52 -11.03 10.39
C PRO A 46 -2.06 -11.34 10.77
N ALA A 47 -1.74 -12.62 10.97
CA ALA A 47 -0.40 -13.06 11.36
C ALA A 47 0.72 -12.54 10.42
N ALA A 48 0.41 -12.31 9.14
CA ALA A 48 1.36 -11.73 8.20
C ALA A 48 1.73 -10.27 8.55
N VAL A 49 0.76 -9.48 9.03
CA VAL A 49 0.97 -8.11 9.50
C VAL A 49 1.80 -8.10 10.78
N LEU A 50 1.49 -8.99 11.74
CA LEU A 50 2.24 -9.09 12.99
C LEU A 50 3.71 -9.47 12.74
N ARG A 51 3.96 -10.41 11.83
CA ARG A 51 5.34 -10.72 11.43
C ARG A 51 6.06 -9.56 10.75
N ALA A 52 5.34 -8.78 9.94
CA ALA A 52 5.93 -7.60 9.30
C ALA A 52 6.27 -6.51 10.33
N ALA A 53 5.41 -6.29 11.32
CA ALA A 53 5.65 -5.36 12.43
C ALA A 53 6.87 -5.80 13.25
N GLU A 54 6.94 -7.09 13.63
CA GLU A 54 8.07 -7.66 14.37
C GLU A 54 9.39 -7.49 13.60
N ALA A 55 9.40 -7.80 12.30
CA ALA A 55 10.59 -7.63 11.44
C ALA A 55 11.03 -6.16 11.32
N ALA A 56 10.09 -5.23 11.47
CA ALA A 56 10.34 -3.78 11.47
C ALA A 56 10.69 -3.22 12.88
N SER A 57 10.78 -4.06 13.92
CA SER A 57 10.94 -3.63 15.32
C SER A 57 9.80 -2.72 15.80
N ILE A 58 8.59 -2.99 15.35
CA ILE A 58 7.36 -2.29 15.72
C ILE A 58 6.54 -3.19 16.64
N ASP A 59 6.33 -2.77 17.87
CA ASP A 59 5.49 -3.47 18.86
C ASP A 59 4.03 -3.53 18.38
N HIS A 60 3.22 -4.46 18.89
CA HIS A 60 1.78 -4.54 18.60
C HIS A 60 0.95 -4.44 19.86
N HIS A 61 -0.10 -3.60 19.81
CA HIS A 61 -1.12 -3.47 20.83
C HIS A 61 -2.50 -3.80 20.25
N GLN A 62 -3.17 -4.78 20.84
CA GLN A 62 -4.54 -5.13 20.45
C GLN A 62 -5.50 -4.08 21.01
N ILE A 63 -6.32 -3.48 20.14
CA ILE A 63 -7.44 -2.62 20.51
C ILE A 63 -8.69 -3.47 20.64
N GLY A 64 -9.41 -3.32 21.75
CA GLY A 64 -10.67 -4.02 22.00
C GLY A 64 -11.90 -3.18 21.69
N GLY A 65 -13.05 -3.83 21.44
CA GLY A 65 -14.32 -3.16 21.19
C GLY A 65 -14.48 -2.62 19.78
N PRO A 66 -15.44 -1.70 19.55
CA PRO A 66 -15.68 -1.10 18.23
C PRO A 66 -14.50 -0.27 17.77
N SER A 67 -13.98 -0.59 16.56
CA SER A 67 -12.90 0.15 15.95
C SER A 67 -13.36 1.49 15.39
N GLY A 68 -12.53 2.51 15.54
CA GLY A 68 -12.71 3.82 14.92
C GLY A 68 -13.59 4.82 15.66
N ALA A 69 -14.08 4.47 16.86
CA ALA A 69 -14.90 5.32 17.72
C ALA A 69 -14.14 5.89 18.93
N GLY A 70 -14.77 6.75 19.73
CA GLY A 70 -14.15 7.39 20.89
C GLY A 70 -13.55 6.40 21.90
N GLN A 71 -14.17 5.23 22.13
CA GLN A 71 -13.63 4.19 23.02
C GLN A 71 -12.31 3.58 22.52
N ASP A 72 -12.13 3.52 21.24
CA ASP A 72 -10.86 3.13 20.60
C ASP A 72 -9.77 4.18 20.89
N ALA A 73 -10.10 5.47 20.69
CA ALA A 73 -9.18 6.56 20.99
C ALA A 73 -8.80 6.63 22.48
N GLU A 74 -9.70 6.31 23.42
CA GLU A 74 -9.38 6.21 24.84
C GLU A 74 -8.31 5.15 25.12
N GLN A 75 -8.39 3.99 24.44
CA GLN A 75 -7.35 2.99 24.56
C GLN A 75 -6.01 3.47 23.97
N VAL A 76 -6.06 4.17 22.82
CA VAL A 76 -4.88 4.79 22.20
C VAL A 76 -4.20 5.76 23.15
N VAL A 77 -4.92 6.68 23.77
CA VAL A 77 -4.32 7.68 24.66
C VAL A 77 -3.79 7.09 25.97
N THR A 78 -4.35 5.95 26.45
CA THR A 78 -3.79 5.27 27.63
C THR A 78 -2.37 4.74 27.42
N LEU A 79 -1.96 4.51 26.17
CA LEU A 79 -0.60 4.10 25.81
C LEU A 79 0.40 5.27 25.87
N ARG A 80 -0.09 6.51 26.02
CA ARG A 80 0.68 7.75 26.11
C ARG A 80 1.67 7.96 24.94
N PRO A 81 1.21 7.88 23.69
CA PRO A 81 2.06 8.20 22.56
C PRO A 81 2.33 9.71 22.52
N ASP A 82 3.54 10.09 22.04
CA ASP A 82 3.85 11.47 21.68
C ASP A 82 3.16 11.85 20.36
N LEU A 83 2.97 10.88 19.45
CA LEU A 83 2.34 11.06 18.15
C LEU A 83 1.48 9.84 17.78
N VAL A 84 0.28 10.07 17.24
CA VAL A 84 -0.57 9.04 16.63
C VAL A 84 -0.63 9.25 15.12
N ILE A 85 -0.34 8.23 14.33
CA ILE A 85 -0.55 8.23 12.88
C ILE A 85 -1.79 7.37 12.58
N VAL A 86 -2.83 7.98 12.02
CA VAL A 86 -4.14 7.33 11.78
C VAL A 86 -4.29 7.03 10.28
N ASP A 87 -4.61 5.78 9.95
CA ASP A 87 -4.86 5.35 8.58
C ASP A 87 -6.07 4.42 8.49
N GLY A 88 -7.15 4.90 7.90
CA GLY A 88 -8.39 4.17 7.68
C GLY A 88 -9.61 5.08 7.55
N TYR A 89 -10.59 4.64 6.79
CA TYR A 89 -11.80 5.43 6.51
C TYR A 89 -12.89 5.28 7.60
N HIS A 90 -12.74 4.33 8.51
CA HIS A 90 -13.72 4.00 9.54
C HIS A 90 -13.58 4.84 10.83
N PHE A 91 -12.52 5.65 10.96
CA PHE A 91 -12.33 6.53 12.10
C PHE A 91 -13.29 7.69 12.05
N ASP A 92 -14.19 7.77 13.03
CA ASP A 92 -15.24 8.77 13.10
C ASP A 92 -14.81 10.05 13.84
N THR A 93 -15.70 11.04 13.87
CA THR A 93 -15.45 12.31 14.55
C THR A 93 -15.24 12.13 16.07
N SER A 94 -15.83 11.11 16.70
CA SER A 94 -15.66 10.88 18.13
C SER A 94 -14.26 10.39 18.47
N PHE A 95 -13.66 9.58 17.59
CA PHE A 95 -12.27 9.16 17.69
C PHE A 95 -11.33 10.38 17.74
N TYR A 96 -11.40 11.24 16.74
CA TYR A 96 -10.52 12.41 16.65
C TYR A 96 -10.76 13.42 17.78
N ARG A 97 -12.02 13.68 18.16
CA ARG A 97 -12.35 14.53 19.32
C ARG A 97 -11.73 14.02 20.63
N THR A 98 -11.67 12.73 20.81
CA THR A 98 -11.02 12.13 21.98
C THR A 98 -9.51 12.40 21.95
N LEU A 99 -8.82 12.17 20.82
CA LEU A 99 -7.40 12.50 20.68
C LEU A 99 -7.13 13.99 20.98
N GLU A 100 -7.91 14.88 20.37
CA GLU A 100 -7.79 16.34 20.51
C GLU A 100 -8.08 16.78 21.96
N GLY A 101 -9.11 16.21 22.60
CA GLY A 101 -9.44 16.46 24.01
C GLY A 101 -8.30 16.10 24.96
N HIS A 102 -7.52 15.08 24.65
CA HIS A 102 -6.31 14.69 25.37
C HIS A 102 -5.05 15.41 24.89
N ARG A 103 -5.16 16.35 23.93
CA ARG A 103 -4.04 17.06 23.30
C ARG A 103 -3.00 16.10 22.70
N CYS A 104 -3.46 14.98 22.18
CA CYS A 104 -2.61 13.99 21.54
C CYS A 104 -2.32 14.43 20.11
N ALA A 105 -1.08 14.74 19.80
CA ALA A 105 -0.68 15.09 18.44
C ALA A 105 -0.99 13.93 17.49
N HIS A 106 -1.61 14.24 16.36
CA HIS A 106 -1.95 13.21 15.37
C HIS A 106 -1.74 13.66 13.93
N ALA A 107 -1.31 12.72 13.11
CA ALA A 107 -1.21 12.83 11.66
C ALA A 107 -2.16 11.85 11.00
N VAL A 108 -2.60 12.16 9.77
CA VAL A 108 -3.53 11.31 9.04
C VAL A 108 -2.98 10.92 7.67
N ILE A 109 -3.23 9.67 7.25
CA ILE A 109 -3.05 9.21 5.87
C ILE A 109 -4.44 9.20 5.23
N ASP A 110 -4.65 10.03 4.21
CA ASP A 110 -5.97 10.27 3.63
C ASP A 110 -5.90 10.42 2.12
N ASP A 111 -6.36 9.42 1.38
CA ASP A 111 -6.26 9.37 -0.07
C ASP A 111 -7.29 10.26 -0.80
N ASN A 112 -8.46 10.51 -0.18
CA ASN A 112 -9.63 11.07 -0.85
C ASN A 112 -10.20 12.31 -0.15
N SER A 113 -9.51 12.89 0.83
CA SER A 113 -10.03 13.99 1.68
C SER A 113 -11.27 13.59 2.49
N GLU A 114 -11.31 12.36 2.99
CA GLU A 114 -12.44 11.77 3.73
C GLU A 114 -12.22 11.72 5.25
N THR A 115 -11.02 12.03 5.76
CA THR A 115 -10.73 12.04 7.19
C THR A 115 -11.69 12.92 7.97
N LYS A 116 -12.05 12.50 9.19
CA LYS A 116 -12.90 13.26 10.12
C LYS A 116 -12.09 14.03 11.18
N ALA A 117 -10.77 14.04 11.06
CA ALA A 117 -9.90 14.88 11.88
C ALA A 117 -10.24 16.36 11.69
N SER A 118 -10.10 17.18 12.73
CA SER A 118 -10.26 18.62 12.65
C SER A 118 -8.93 19.36 12.69
N GLU A 119 -7.95 18.88 13.45
CA GLU A 119 -6.67 19.56 13.69
C GLU A 119 -5.47 18.59 13.57
N PRO A 120 -5.30 17.90 12.42
CA PRO A 120 -4.12 17.06 12.24
C PRO A 120 -2.87 17.94 12.09
N ILE A 121 -1.75 17.55 12.69
CA ILE A 121 -0.47 18.28 12.49
C ILE A 121 0.11 18.05 11.10
N LEU A 122 -0.27 16.91 10.46
CA LEU A 122 0.20 16.53 9.13
C LEU A 122 -0.85 15.68 8.42
N VAL A 123 -1.03 15.93 7.12
CA VAL A 123 -1.84 15.11 6.21
C VAL A 123 -0.94 14.54 5.13
N LEU A 124 -0.96 13.21 4.99
CA LEU A 124 -0.26 12.49 3.94
C LEU A 124 -1.25 11.96 2.91
N ASN A 125 -1.08 12.35 1.65
CA ASN A 125 -1.68 11.69 0.51
C ASN A 125 -0.60 11.36 -0.52
N GLN A 126 -0.21 10.10 -0.58
CA GLN A 126 0.89 9.62 -1.42
C GLN A 126 0.52 9.47 -2.91
N ASN A 127 -0.72 9.76 -3.30
CA ASN A 127 -1.19 9.53 -4.67
C ASN A 127 -0.92 10.73 -5.58
N SER A 128 -0.68 10.48 -6.87
CA SER A 128 -0.34 11.55 -7.83
C SER A 128 -1.48 12.55 -8.09
N HIS A 129 -2.75 12.17 -7.83
CA HIS A 129 -3.89 13.08 -7.94
C HIS A 129 -4.03 14.05 -6.75
N ALA A 130 -3.22 13.89 -5.70
CA ALA A 130 -3.32 14.69 -4.48
C ALA A 130 -3.01 16.16 -4.74
N GLN A 131 -3.89 17.05 -4.28
CA GLN A 131 -3.76 18.50 -4.43
C GLN A 131 -4.02 19.21 -3.11
N ALA A 132 -3.34 20.33 -2.87
CA ALA A 132 -3.50 21.11 -1.65
C ALA A 132 -4.96 21.60 -1.44
N SER A 133 -5.69 21.87 -2.52
CA SER A 133 -7.09 22.25 -2.47
C SER A 133 -8.01 21.21 -1.82
N MET A 134 -7.64 19.92 -1.88
CA MET A 134 -8.38 18.85 -1.21
C MET A 134 -8.36 19.00 0.32
N TYR A 135 -7.32 19.63 0.84
CA TYR A 135 -7.04 19.76 2.28
C TYR A 135 -7.07 21.21 2.77
N ALA A 136 -7.73 22.11 2.03
CA ALA A 136 -7.84 23.53 2.37
C ALA A 136 -8.48 23.79 3.76
N ARG A 137 -9.19 22.82 4.31
CA ARG A 137 -9.76 22.87 5.68
C ARG A 137 -8.74 22.73 6.79
N PHE A 138 -7.48 22.36 6.47
CA PHE A 138 -6.39 22.18 7.41
C PHE A 138 -5.26 23.19 7.15
N PRO A 139 -5.47 24.50 7.36
CA PRO A 139 -4.48 25.51 7.00
C PRO A 139 -3.17 25.43 7.77
N GLU A 140 -3.20 24.83 8.97
CA GLU A 140 -2.02 24.68 9.84
C GLU A 140 -1.31 23.33 9.67
N ALA A 141 -1.92 22.40 8.95
CA ALA A 141 -1.32 21.07 8.78
C ALA A 141 -0.19 21.09 7.73
N THR A 142 0.87 20.39 8.00
CA THR A 142 1.87 20.05 6.97
C THR A 142 1.27 19.10 5.96
N LEU A 143 1.28 19.46 4.67
CA LEU A 143 0.73 18.65 3.59
C LEU A 143 1.85 17.91 2.86
N LEU A 144 1.83 16.57 2.90
CA LEU A 144 2.72 15.71 2.14
C LEU A 144 1.93 15.07 0.99
N LEU A 145 2.08 15.61 -0.21
CA LEU A 145 1.25 15.25 -1.36
C LEU A 145 2.08 14.69 -2.51
N GLY A 146 1.57 13.62 -3.12
CA GLY A 146 2.12 13.02 -4.34
C GLY A 146 3.12 11.89 -4.10
N LEU A 147 3.55 11.27 -5.21
CA LEU A 147 4.32 10.03 -5.25
C LEU A 147 5.72 10.12 -4.63
N ARG A 148 6.29 11.32 -4.48
CA ARG A 148 7.53 11.52 -3.73
C ARG A 148 7.45 11.03 -2.26
N PHE A 149 6.23 10.86 -1.74
CA PHE A 149 5.92 10.34 -0.41
C PHE A 149 5.35 8.92 -0.45
N ALA A 150 5.48 8.21 -1.57
CA ALA A 150 5.01 6.84 -1.71
C ALA A 150 5.64 5.93 -0.63
N LEU A 151 4.77 5.27 0.13
CA LEU A 151 5.14 4.44 1.26
C LEU A 151 5.49 3.03 0.79
N LEU A 152 6.76 2.76 0.63
CA LEU A 152 7.27 1.45 0.29
C LEU A 152 7.78 0.72 1.52
N ARG A 153 7.41 -0.55 1.67
CA ARG A 153 7.93 -1.43 2.71
C ARG A 153 9.45 -1.59 2.56
N ARG A 154 10.14 -1.70 3.68
CA ARG A 154 11.59 -1.89 3.74
C ARG A 154 12.07 -3.06 2.87
N ALA A 155 11.35 -4.19 2.91
CA ALA A 155 11.66 -5.37 2.10
C ALA A 155 11.72 -5.09 0.58
N VAL A 156 10.89 -4.16 0.08
CA VAL A 156 10.91 -3.72 -1.32
C VAL A 156 12.06 -2.74 -1.58
N ARG A 157 12.28 -1.80 -0.65
CA ARG A 157 13.36 -0.79 -0.76
C ARG A 157 14.75 -1.42 -0.77
N GLU A 158 14.97 -2.46 0.03
CA GLU A 158 16.25 -3.18 0.14
C GLU A 158 16.58 -4.01 -1.11
N ILE A 159 15.58 -4.51 -1.83
CA ILE A 159 15.78 -5.18 -3.12
C ILE A 159 16.22 -4.17 -4.18
N GLY A 160 15.59 -2.99 -4.18
CA GLY A 160 15.85 -1.94 -5.16
C GLY A 160 15.37 -2.27 -6.58
N PRO A 161 15.51 -1.32 -7.52
CA PRO A 161 15.18 -1.53 -8.92
C PRO A 161 16.02 -2.65 -9.52
N GLY A 162 15.35 -3.66 -10.10
CA GLY A 162 15.98 -4.78 -10.78
C GLY A 162 16.38 -4.46 -12.22
N GLU A 163 17.25 -5.28 -12.78
CA GLU A 163 17.48 -5.37 -14.23
C GLU A 163 16.62 -6.51 -14.78
N SER A 164 16.06 -6.31 -16.00
CA SER A 164 15.35 -7.37 -16.69
C SER A 164 16.31 -8.55 -16.94
N GLN A 165 15.86 -9.75 -16.64
CA GLN A 165 16.62 -10.96 -16.91
C GLN A 165 16.16 -11.57 -18.23
N GLU A 166 17.10 -11.93 -19.10
CA GLU A 166 16.76 -12.71 -20.29
C GLU A 166 16.16 -14.05 -19.90
N ARG A 167 14.94 -14.30 -20.30
CA ARG A 167 14.19 -15.53 -20.07
C ARG A 167 13.59 -16.05 -21.37
N ILE A 168 13.43 -17.38 -21.45
CA ILE A 168 12.75 -18.02 -22.58
C ILE A 168 11.29 -17.62 -22.63
N ARG A 169 10.64 -17.47 -21.45
CA ARG A 169 9.27 -17.02 -21.26
C ARG A 169 9.23 -15.87 -20.28
N PRO A 170 8.45 -14.82 -20.59
CA PRO A 170 8.24 -13.74 -19.62
C PRO A 170 7.62 -14.25 -18.32
N ARG A 171 8.14 -13.82 -17.18
CA ARG A 171 7.55 -14.09 -15.88
C ARG A 171 6.50 -13.05 -15.56
N VAL A 172 5.30 -13.50 -15.21
CA VAL A 172 4.16 -12.65 -14.87
C VAL A 172 3.71 -12.92 -13.44
N LEU A 173 3.76 -11.89 -12.57
CA LEU A 173 3.18 -11.97 -11.24
C LEU A 173 1.70 -11.60 -11.29
N ILE A 174 0.85 -12.43 -10.67
CA ILE A 174 -0.57 -12.13 -10.44
C ILE A 174 -0.80 -11.97 -8.95
N SER A 175 -1.33 -10.80 -8.51
CA SER A 175 -1.61 -10.51 -7.11
C SER A 175 -2.75 -9.52 -6.94
N ILE A 176 -3.94 -9.98 -6.60
CA ILE A 176 -5.16 -9.14 -6.50
C ILE A 176 -5.36 -8.65 -5.05
N GLY A 177 -4.26 -8.27 -4.39
CA GLY A 177 -4.30 -7.74 -3.03
C GLY A 177 -4.52 -8.79 -1.94
N GLY A 178 -4.88 -8.32 -0.73
CA GLY A 178 -4.96 -9.17 0.47
C GLY A 178 -6.13 -10.14 0.50
N SER A 179 -7.28 -9.77 -0.05
CA SER A 179 -8.53 -10.54 0.03
C SER A 179 -9.11 -10.94 -1.31
N ASP A 180 -8.70 -10.31 -2.42
CA ASP A 180 -9.29 -10.47 -3.76
C ASP A 180 -10.84 -10.34 -3.72
N PRO A 181 -11.36 -9.15 -3.45
CA PRO A 181 -12.78 -8.97 -3.12
C PRO A 181 -13.74 -9.26 -4.29
N LEU A 182 -13.22 -9.38 -5.50
CA LEU A 182 -13.98 -9.69 -6.73
C LEU A 182 -13.71 -11.09 -7.25
N ASP A 183 -12.95 -11.92 -6.52
CA ASP A 183 -12.58 -13.29 -6.89
C ASP A 183 -11.91 -13.43 -8.28
N LEU A 184 -11.08 -12.44 -8.66
CA LEU A 184 -10.50 -12.35 -10.00
C LEU A 184 -9.26 -13.23 -10.20
N THR A 185 -8.57 -13.65 -9.14
CA THR A 185 -7.28 -14.36 -9.25
C THR A 185 -7.38 -15.59 -10.16
N ILE A 186 -8.44 -16.39 -10.04
CA ILE A 186 -8.61 -17.63 -10.82
C ILE A 186 -8.83 -17.32 -12.30
N SER A 187 -9.78 -16.42 -12.61
CA SER A 187 -10.12 -16.06 -13.99
C SER A 187 -8.95 -15.37 -14.71
N ILE A 188 -8.26 -14.45 -14.04
CA ILE A 188 -7.06 -13.78 -14.56
C ILE A 188 -5.94 -14.80 -14.84
N ALA A 189 -5.67 -15.72 -13.90
CA ALA A 189 -4.62 -16.71 -14.08
C ALA A 189 -4.91 -17.67 -15.24
N ARG A 190 -6.17 -18.10 -15.40
CA ARG A 190 -6.59 -18.97 -16.52
C ARG A 190 -6.47 -18.27 -17.87
N GLU A 191 -6.85 -16.99 -17.95
CA GLU A 191 -6.71 -16.22 -19.20
C GLU A 191 -5.23 -15.94 -19.51
N ALA A 192 -4.43 -15.55 -18.52
CA ALA A 192 -3.00 -15.32 -18.71
C ALA A 192 -2.22 -16.59 -19.10
N ALA A 193 -2.66 -17.78 -18.60
CA ALA A 193 -2.06 -19.07 -18.95
C ALA A 193 -2.22 -19.46 -20.42
N GLN A 194 -3.08 -18.79 -21.19
CA GLN A 194 -3.21 -19.00 -22.62
C GLN A 194 -2.07 -18.32 -23.44
N LEU A 195 -1.29 -17.48 -22.76
CA LEU A 195 -0.09 -16.88 -23.33
C LEU A 195 1.16 -17.72 -23.00
N ASP A 196 2.23 -17.58 -23.78
CA ASP A 196 3.50 -18.28 -23.50
C ASP A 196 4.30 -17.55 -22.41
N VAL A 197 3.86 -17.69 -21.14
CA VAL A 197 4.41 -17.01 -19.97
C VAL A 197 4.61 -17.96 -18.78
N ASP A 198 5.49 -17.61 -17.85
CA ASP A 198 5.64 -18.26 -16.55
C ASP A 198 4.84 -17.48 -15.50
N LEU A 199 3.78 -18.09 -14.95
CA LEU A 199 2.91 -17.46 -13.96
C LEU A 199 3.44 -17.65 -12.53
N ARG A 200 3.42 -16.56 -11.77
CA ARG A 200 3.65 -16.51 -10.34
C ARG A 200 2.40 -15.96 -9.68
N VAL A 201 1.66 -16.81 -8.97
CA VAL A 201 0.36 -16.43 -8.38
C VAL A 201 0.51 -16.22 -6.88
N ALA A 202 0.40 -14.97 -6.45
CA ALA A 202 0.42 -14.61 -5.04
C ALA A 202 -1.00 -14.62 -4.47
N ILE A 203 -1.20 -15.44 -3.44
CA ILE A 203 -2.47 -15.57 -2.74
C ILE A 203 -2.44 -14.66 -1.52
N GLY A 204 -3.34 -13.69 -1.47
CA GLY A 204 -3.46 -12.78 -0.34
C GLY A 204 -3.81 -13.51 0.96
N PRO A 205 -3.27 -13.08 2.12
CA PRO A 205 -3.44 -13.79 3.39
C PRO A 205 -4.87 -13.79 3.93
N SER A 206 -5.74 -12.94 3.40
CA SER A 206 -7.17 -12.89 3.74
C SER A 206 -8.08 -13.46 2.64
N ASN A 207 -7.49 -14.10 1.61
CA ASN A 207 -8.26 -14.70 0.52
C ASN A 207 -8.89 -16.02 0.98
N CYS A 208 -10.22 -16.07 1.04
CA CYS A 208 -10.98 -17.25 1.50
C CYS A 208 -10.92 -18.42 0.50
N ARG A 209 -10.58 -18.17 -0.78
CA ARG A 209 -10.47 -19.20 -1.83
C ARG A 209 -9.02 -19.68 -2.06
N GLY A 210 -8.12 -19.44 -1.11
CA GLY A 210 -6.70 -19.76 -1.26
C GLY A 210 -6.41 -21.22 -1.65
N ASN A 211 -7.15 -22.20 -1.11
CA ASN A 211 -7.00 -23.60 -1.45
C ASN A 211 -7.47 -23.91 -2.89
N GLU A 212 -8.54 -23.28 -3.33
CA GLU A 212 -9.05 -23.44 -4.71
C GLU A 212 -8.05 -22.84 -5.73
N ILE A 213 -7.49 -21.67 -5.41
CA ILE A 213 -6.45 -21.04 -6.24
C ILE A 213 -5.23 -21.96 -6.33
N ARG A 214 -4.77 -22.58 -5.23
CA ARG A 214 -3.64 -23.54 -5.24
C ARG A 214 -3.94 -24.72 -6.16
N GLY A 215 -5.08 -25.36 -5.98
CA GLY A 215 -5.49 -26.50 -6.81
C GLY A 215 -5.60 -26.12 -8.29
N MET A 216 -6.09 -24.92 -8.61
CA MET A 216 -6.15 -24.43 -9.99
C MET A 216 -4.73 -24.20 -10.56
N VAL A 217 -3.82 -23.56 -9.81
CA VAL A 217 -2.44 -23.30 -10.24
C VAL A 217 -1.69 -24.59 -10.53
N GLU A 218 -1.91 -25.66 -9.75
CA GLU A 218 -1.31 -26.98 -9.95
C GLU A 218 -1.74 -27.64 -11.28
N THR A 219 -2.81 -27.17 -11.91
CA THR A 219 -3.27 -27.67 -13.22
C THR A 219 -2.66 -26.92 -14.41
N ILE A 220 -1.82 -25.91 -14.17
CA ILE A 220 -1.19 -25.09 -15.20
C ILE A 220 0.32 -25.37 -15.20
N ASP A 221 0.85 -25.93 -16.28
CA ASP A 221 2.23 -26.40 -16.38
C ASP A 221 3.29 -25.34 -16.01
N ASN A 222 3.07 -24.07 -16.42
CA ASN A 222 4.03 -22.98 -16.21
C ASN A 222 3.56 -22.01 -15.11
N ALA A 223 2.88 -22.53 -14.08
CA ALA A 223 2.41 -21.70 -12.97
C ALA A 223 2.91 -22.23 -11.62
N SER A 224 3.13 -21.33 -10.69
CA SER A 224 3.42 -21.66 -9.29
C SER A 224 2.83 -20.64 -8.33
N VAL A 225 2.51 -21.10 -7.12
CA VAL A 225 2.08 -20.22 -6.04
C VAL A 225 3.30 -19.60 -5.37
N VAL A 226 3.25 -18.30 -5.16
CA VAL A 226 4.29 -17.52 -4.49
C VAL A 226 4.26 -17.77 -2.97
N ASP A 227 5.43 -18.01 -2.36
CA ASP A 227 5.56 -17.95 -0.90
C ASP A 227 5.33 -16.49 -0.46
N PRO A 228 4.41 -16.22 0.48
CA PRO A 228 4.16 -14.86 0.95
C PRO A 228 5.41 -14.12 1.46
N ARG A 229 6.41 -14.85 1.96
CA ARG A 229 7.69 -14.28 2.44
C ARG A 229 8.60 -13.84 1.28
N ALA A 230 8.44 -14.44 0.11
CA ALA A 230 9.21 -14.12 -1.09
C ALA A 230 8.52 -13.08 -1.98
N TYR A 231 7.35 -12.55 -1.58
CA TYR A 231 6.52 -11.69 -2.42
C TYR A 231 7.28 -10.53 -3.07
N ALA A 232 8.05 -9.77 -2.28
CA ALA A 232 8.80 -8.62 -2.79
C ALA A 232 9.88 -9.05 -3.80
N ALA A 233 10.56 -10.18 -3.55
CA ALA A 233 11.56 -10.73 -4.46
C ALA A 233 10.93 -11.28 -5.75
N GLU A 234 9.76 -11.92 -5.66
CA GLU A 234 9.03 -12.41 -6.83
C GLU A 234 8.49 -11.26 -7.69
N LEU A 235 7.99 -10.17 -7.05
CA LEU A 235 7.60 -8.97 -7.79
C LEU A 235 8.80 -8.36 -8.52
N ALA A 236 9.93 -8.19 -7.83
CA ALA A 236 11.16 -7.63 -8.44
C ALA A 236 11.74 -8.51 -9.56
N ALA A 237 11.55 -9.83 -9.47
CA ALA A 237 12.01 -10.79 -10.45
C ALA A 237 11.04 -11.00 -11.63
N SER A 238 9.88 -10.34 -11.63
CA SER A 238 8.88 -10.48 -12.69
C SER A 238 9.12 -9.50 -13.83
N ASP A 239 8.86 -9.94 -15.06
CA ASP A 239 8.96 -9.10 -16.25
C ASP A 239 7.69 -8.25 -16.42
N PHE A 240 6.55 -8.75 -15.91
CA PHE A 240 5.24 -8.07 -15.89
C PHE A 240 4.49 -8.42 -14.62
N ALA A 241 3.52 -7.56 -14.24
CA ALA A 241 2.62 -7.84 -13.14
C ALA A 241 1.15 -7.50 -13.47
N ILE A 242 0.23 -8.34 -13.02
CA ILE A 242 -1.22 -8.06 -12.99
C ILE A 242 -1.59 -7.98 -11.50
N ILE A 243 -1.84 -6.79 -10.99
CA ILE A 243 -2.02 -6.57 -9.54
C ILE A 243 -3.22 -5.71 -9.22
N GLY A 244 -3.77 -5.87 -8.03
CA GLY A 244 -4.79 -4.95 -7.52
C GLY A 244 -4.23 -3.53 -7.42
N ALA A 245 -5.03 -2.54 -7.83
CA ALA A 245 -4.62 -1.15 -7.97
C ALA A 245 -4.55 -0.39 -6.62
N GLY A 246 -3.90 -0.99 -5.64
CA GLY A 246 -3.57 -0.40 -4.33
C GLY A 246 -2.11 0.06 -4.26
N SER A 247 -1.57 0.16 -3.04
CA SER A 247 -0.18 0.59 -2.78
C SER A 247 0.89 -0.27 -3.46
N THR A 248 0.57 -1.49 -3.87
CA THR A 248 1.46 -2.37 -4.65
C THR A 248 1.82 -1.78 -6.01
N LEU A 249 1.01 -0.87 -6.57
CA LEU A 249 1.37 -0.13 -7.78
C LEU A 249 2.66 0.68 -7.60
N TRP A 250 2.84 1.30 -6.42
CA TRP A 250 4.05 2.07 -6.10
C TRP A 250 5.27 1.17 -5.93
N GLU A 251 5.08 -0.03 -5.37
CA GLU A 251 6.14 -1.03 -5.26
C GLU A 251 6.60 -1.50 -6.65
N ALA A 252 5.66 -1.83 -7.54
CA ALA A 252 5.96 -2.22 -8.91
C ALA A 252 6.63 -1.09 -9.71
N ALA A 253 6.15 0.15 -9.56
CA ALA A 253 6.75 1.34 -10.19
C ALA A 253 8.20 1.54 -9.75
N TYR A 254 8.50 1.45 -8.46
CA TYR A 254 9.84 1.55 -7.90
C TYR A 254 10.78 0.45 -8.42
N LEU A 255 10.30 -0.79 -8.41
CA LEU A 255 11.07 -1.95 -8.89
C LEU A 255 11.28 -1.93 -10.40
N GLY A 256 10.50 -1.15 -11.14
CA GLY A 256 10.55 -1.08 -12.60
C GLY A 256 9.87 -2.26 -13.27
N VAL A 257 8.73 -2.70 -12.76
CA VAL A 257 7.93 -3.79 -13.32
C VAL A 257 6.73 -3.21 -14.06
N PRO A 258 6.64 -3.37 -15.40
CA PRO A 258 5.46 -2.98 -16.17
C PRO A 258 4.20 -3.66 -15.65
N THR A 259 3.16 -2.88 -15.38
CA THR A 259 2.06 -3.34 -14.55
C THR A 259 0.70 -3.08 -15.18
N ILE A 260 -0.18 -4.09 -15.08
CA ILE A 260 -1.62 -3.97 -15.30
C ILE A 260 -2.27 -3.87 -13.92
N GLY A 261 -2.82 -2.69 -13.60
CA GLY A 261 -3.49 -2.40 -12.34
C GLY A 261 -5.00 -2.66 -12.42
N LEU A 262 -5.52 -3.54 -11.59
CA LEU A 262 -6.94 -3.87 -11.53
C LEU A 262 -7.63 -3.06 -10.42
N ILE A 263 -8.56 -2.19 -10.78
CA ILE A 263 -9.40 -1.46 -9.82
C ILE A 263 -10.42 -2.45 -9.25
N VAL A 264 -10.27 -2.79 -7.97
CA VAL A 264 -11.15 -3.75 -7.29
C VAL A 264 -12.03 -3.10 -6.21
N ALA A 265 -11.84 -1.80 -5.96
CA ALA A 265 -12.62 -1.04 -4.98
C ALA A 265 -12.76 0.42 -5.43
N GLU A 266 -13.83 1.09 -4.98
CA GLU A 266 -14.15 2.47 -5.38
C GLU A 266 -13.06 3.47 -4.98
N ASN A 267 -12.49 3.32 -3.80
CA ASN A 267 -11.42 4.20 -3.30
C ASN A 267 -10.12 4.13 -4.13
N GLN A 268 -9.99 3.17 -5.04
CA GLN A 268 -8.83 3.02 -5.93
C GLN A 268 -8.99 3.79 -7.26
N VAL A 269 -10.19 4.24 -7.60
CA VAL A 269 -10.48 4.81 -8.93
C VAL A 269 -9.62 6.03 -9.23
N SER A 270 -9.60 7.02 -8.32
CA SER A 270 -8.86 8.27 -8.54
C SER A 270 -7.35 8.05 -8.64
N SER A 271 -6.78 7.29 -7.71
CA SER A 271 -5.35 6.98 -7.68
C SER A 271 -4.90 6.17 -8.89
N SER A 272 -5.71 5.19 -9.32
CA SER A 272 -5.40 4.34 -10.47
C SER A 272 -5.46 5.10 -11.79
N ARG A 273 -6.45 5.98 -11.96
CA ARG A 273 -6.54 6.84 -13.14
C ARG A 273 -5.35 7.78 -13.26
N ALA A 274 -4.94 8.38 -12.15
CA ALA A 274 -3.77 9.23 -12.12
C ALA A 274 -2.49 8.44 -12.44
N ALA A 275 -2.28 7.27 -11.84
CA ALA A 275 -1.16 6.38 -12.14
C ALA A 275 -1.09 5.96 -13.61
N ASN A 276 -2.24 5.74 -14.25
CA ASN A 276 -2.33 5.46 -15.69
C ASN A 276 -1.92 6.68 -16.53
N LEU A 277 -2.34 7.90 -16.13
CA LEU A 277 -1.94 9.14 -16.80
C LEU A 277 -0.45 9.44 -16.63
N ASP A 278 0.13 9.10 -15.47
CA ASP A 278 1.58 9.19 -15.21
C ASP A 278 2.40 8.18 -16.02
N GLY A 279 1.74 7.19 -16.64
CA GLY A 279 2.30 6.28 -17.62
C GLY A 279 3.06 5.08 -17.07
N PHE A 280 3.02 4.80 -15.75
CA PHE A 280 3.74 3.66 -15.16
C PHE A 280 2.85 2.44 -14.88
N THR A 281 1.56 2.51 -15.19
CA THR A 281 0.65 1.36 -15.13
C THR A 281 -0.40 1.46 -16.23
N HIS A 282 -0.91 0.32 -16.68
CA HIS A 282 -2.12 0.24 -17.49
C HIS A 282 -3.27 -0.19 -16.58
N THR A 283 -4.27 0.68 -16.36
CA THR A 283 -5.37 0.37 -15.42
C THR A 283 -6.60 -0.18 -16.11
N ILE A 284 -7.19 -1.21 -15.51
CA ILE A 284 -8.45 -1.84 -15.93
C ILE A 284 -9.42 -1.79 -14.75
N ASP A 285 -10.68 -1.46 -15.02
CA ASP A 285 -11.71 -1.59 -13.99
C ASP A 285 -12.09 -3.08 -13.83
N GLY A 286 -11.62 -3.69 -12.74
CA GLY A 286 -11.90 -5.08 -12.40
C GLY A 286 -13.39 -5.38 -12.12
N ARG A 287 -14.22 -4.35 -11.99
CA ARG A 287 -15.67 -4.44 -11.77
C ARG A 287 -16.45 -4.44 -13.10
N ALA A 288 -15.77 -4.15 -14.22
CA ALA A 288 -16.35 -4.19 -15.54
C ALA A 288 -16.61 -5.64 -16.00
N PRO A 289 -17.45 -5.87 -17.02
CA PRO A 289 -17.60 -7.19 -17.62
C PRO A 289 -16.28 -7.70 -18.21
N HIS A 290 -15.96 -8.97 -17.95
CA HIS A 290 -14.79 -9.69 -18.51
C HIS A 290 -13.43 -9.00 -18.29
N PRO A 291 -13.10 -8.56 -17.06
CA PRO A 291 -11.84 -7.89 -16.79
C PRO A 291 -10.63 -8.82 -17.01
N GLU A 292 -10.82 -10.14 -16.89
CA GLU A 292 -9.81 -11.16 -17.18
C GLU A 292 -9.37 -11.17 -18.65
N ALA A 293 -10.33 -11.05 -19.58
CA ALA A 293 -10.04 -10.99 -21.02
C ALA A 293 -9.33 -9.66 -21.37
N MET A 294 -9.74 -8.55 -20.75
CA MET A 294 -9.08 -7.26 -20.92
C MET A 294 -7.63 -7.31 -20.40
N ALA A 295 -7.40 -7.93 -19.24
CA ALA A 295 -6.07 -8.06 -18.65
C ALA A 295 -5.15 -8.94 -19.52
N LYS A 296 -5.66 -10.05 -20.09
CA LYS A 296 -4.90 -10.86 -21.06
C LYS A 296 -4.51 -10.07 -22.29
N THR A 297 -5.45 -9.32 -22.87
CA THR A 297 -5.20 -8.49 -24.05
C THR A 297 -4.11 -7.46 -23.75
N ALA A 298 -4.24 -6.72 -22.65
CA ALA A 298 -3.25 -5.73 -22.24
C ALA A 298 -1.86 -6.35 -21.96
N LEU A 299 -1.82 -7.54 -21.34
CA LEU A 299 -0.57 -8.27 -21.11
C LEU A 299 0.09 -8.68 -22.44
N SER A 300 -0.69 -9.22 -23.38
CA SER A 300 -0.20 -9.59 -24.71
C SER A 300 0.37 -8.39 -25.47
N GLU A 301 -0.29 -7.23 -25.40
CA GLU A 301 0.20 -5.98 -25.99
C GLU A 301 1.51 -5.50 -25.35
N LEU A 302 1.63 -5.56 -24.02
CA LEU A 302 2.86 -5.17 -23.31
C LEU A 302 4.02 -6.10 -23.63
N ILE A 303 3.78 -7.41 -23.75
CA ILE A 303 4.81 -8.38 -24.17
C ILE A 303 5.27 -8.09 -25.61
N ALA A 304 4.34 -7.75 -26.49
CA ALA A 304 4.64 -7.48 -27.90
C ALA A 304 5.29 -6.10 -28.16
N ASP A 305 5.24 -5.17 -27.18
CA ASP A 305 5.77 -3.81 -27.32
C ASP A 305 6.82 -3.49 -26.24
N PRO A 306 8.09 -3.88 -26.46
CA PRO A 306 9.18 -3.59 -25.52
C PRO A 306 9.43 -2.08 -25.30
N LEU A 307 9.13 -1.22 -26.28
CA LEU A 307 9.30 0.22 -26.14
C LEU A 307 8.28 0.80 -25.16
N ARG A 308 7.03 0.37 -25.24
CA ARG A 308 5.99 0.73 -24.27
C ARG A 308 6.34 0.23 -22.87
N SER A 309 6.80 -1.00 -22.74
CA SER A 309 7.23 -1.56 -21.44
C SER A 309 8.41 -0.78 -20.85
N ALA A 310 9.41 -0.42 -21.65
CA ALA A 310 10.55 0.41 -21.23
C ALA A 310 10.09 1.81 -20.78
N ALA A 311 9.17 2.43 -21.50
CA ALA A 311 8.60 3.73 -21.12
C ALA A 311 7.86 3.67 -19.79
N MET A 312 7.11 2.58 -19.52
CA MET A 312 6.44 2.37 -18.24
C MET A 312 7.43 2.21 -17.08
N ILE A 313 8.52 1.47 -17.28
CA ILE A 313 9.61 1.31 -16.30
C ILE A 313 10.21 2.68 -15.96
N GLU A 314 10.56 3.46 -16.97
CA GLU A 314 11.16 4.78 -16.78
C GLU A 314 10.22 5.74 -16.07
N ALA A 315 8.93 5.77 -16.45
CA ALA A 315 7.91 6.58 -15.78
C ALA A 315 7.77 6.19 -14.31
N GLY A 316 7.73 4.89 -13.98
CA GLY A 316 7.65 4.39 -12.61
C GLY A 316 8.84 4.82 -11.76
N ARG A 317 10.05 4.60 -12.23
CA ARG A 317 11.30 4.95 -11.52
C ARG A 317 11.47 6.46 -11.30
N ARG A 318 10.98 7.30 -12.23
CA ARG A 318 10.95 8.75 -12.04
C ARG A 318 9.94 9.19 -11.00
N SER A 319 8.82 8.48 -10.89
CA SER A 319 7.70 8.85 -10.02
C SER A 319 7.91 8.38 -8.58
N VAL A 320 8.54 7.22 -8.38
CA VAL A 320 8.71 6.58 -7.06
C VAL A 320 10.18 6.22 -6.84
N ASP A 321 10.85 6.94 -5.94
CA ASP A 321 12.30 6.84 -5.70
C ASP A 321 12.68 6.01 -4.46
N GLY A 322 11.70 5.46 -3.74
CA GLY A 322 11.93 4.65 -2.54
C GLY A 322 12.20 5.44 -1.25
N LEU A 323 12.26 6.76 -1.30
CA LEU A 323 12.58 7.61 -0.15
C LEU A 323 11.35 8.17 0.59
N GLY A 324 10.13 7.80 0.16
CA GLY A 324 8.89 8.36 0.70
C GLY A 324 8.73 8.16 2.20
N ALA A 325 8.94 6.94 2.71
CA ALA A 325 8.81 6.65 4.15
C ALA A 325 9.78 7.49 5.00
N ARG A 326 11.02 7.67 4.54
CA ARG A 326 12.01 8.52 5.23
C ARG A 326 11.59 9.98 5.22
N ARG A 327 11.13 10.51 4.08
CA ARG A 327 10.62 11.90 3.97
C ARG A 327 9.44 12.14 4.90
N VAL A 328 8.51 11.19 4.97
CA VAL A 328 7.37 11.25 5.88
C VAL A 328 7.83 11.24 7.34
N GLY A 329 8.75 10.35 7.72
CA GLY A 329 9.32 10.33 9.07
C GLY A 329 9.96 11.66 9.46
N VAL A 330 10.83 12.23 8.59
CA VAL A 330 11.46 13.53 8.83
C VAL A 330 10.43 14.65 8.98
N ALA A 331 9.41 14.69 8.13
CA ALA A 331 8.36 15.71 8.21
C ALA A 331 7.51 15.57 9.48
N LEU A 332 7.21 14.33 9.93
CA LEU A 332 6.52 14.09 11.20
C LEU A 332 7.31 14.61 12.39
N VAL A 333 8.61 14.34 12.42
CA VAL A 333 9.51 14.85 13.48
C VAL A 333 9.53 16.39 13.48
N ALA A 334 9.70 17.01 12.32
CA ALA A 334 9.70 18.47 12.20
C ALA A 334 8.35 19.09 12.64
N ALA A 335 7.21 18.47 12.27
CA ALA A 335 5.89 18.94 12.66
C ALA A 335 5.67 18.85 14.19
N MET A 336 6.26 17.85 14.87
CA MET A 336 6.23 17.74 16.34
C MET A 336 7.06 18.81 17.05
N ASP A 337 8.16 19.25 16.45
CA ASP A 337 9.04 20.27 17.01
C ASP A 337 8.51 21.70 16.82
N GLY A 338 7.36 21.88 16.16
CA GLY A 338 6.67 23.18 16.00
C GLY A 338 7.27 24.11 14.94
N GLY A 339 7.99 23.56 13.96
CA GLY A 339 8.61 24.32 12.88
C GLY A 339 8.03 24.00 11.50
N PRO A 340 7.52 25.00 10.73
CA PRO A 340 7.41 24.82 9.30
C PRO A 340 8.80 25.02 8.70
N GLU A 341 9.49 23.96 8.31
CA GLU A 341 10.57 24.11 7.34
C GLU A 341 9.95 24.22 5.94
N ASN A 342 9.82 25.45 5.47
CA ASN A 342 9.66 25.80 4.08
C ASN A 342 10.96 25.46 3.34
N GLY A 343 10.92 24.48 2.43
CA GLY A 343 12.02 24.12 1.54
C GLY A 343 11.51 23.40 0.29
#